data_f32a1848cabc92da94c9e34495939c4e
#
_entry.id   f32a1848cabc92da94c9e34495939c4e
#
_cell.length_a   1.000
_cell.length_b   1.000
_cell.length_c   1.000
_cell.angle_alpha   90.00
_cell.angle_beta   90.00
_cell.angle_gamma   90.00
#
_symmetry.space_group_name_H-M   'P 1'
#
loop_
_entity.id
_entity.type
_entity.pdbx_description
1 polymer ?
#
loop_
_entity_poly.entity_id
_entity_poly.type
_entity_poly.pdbx_seq_one_letter_code
_entity_poly.pdbx_strand_id
1 'polypeptide(L)'
;MKNFKTYIIALFAILVTFQSCRDEYLDKPQPTTSVSPEVVFGTKEGATALIAGILRNSRAQYVPSNGTSSTDAGNLGSIYFARTNKGNDVVNSGSWFQSDYQNDNREPNYRRTAFTWNFLYYLINQTNALIEGVENSATISDDDKAPILGQAFAMRAYFYFELSLEFQHTYKFDTAAPAPPIYDKPSQLEGKPMSTQSEMYAFILADLEKSISIGSNDRIDQSYFSKEIAHGIAARVYQVMGNWPKAAEHAHAAYGGSVDAAMDGATVVEVKDNDGNVVELYSTGNYKSGFDDMNKGNEWMLASPQTEDQSAYYYTAPHGFFTQTESAYNNTYINKNFKTLFSATDVRNTFVKSSRTDYREVYTTKFVFSFGADVPLMRTPEMILIEAEALYYSNPAAAHSLLYLLQVKRDPRAVKSANAGQALLDEIMVERRKELYGELGVEWYDAKRLRKGLPRDQGGVHRIAMTNNPLLPDDKRFFLKIPQGEIDANPNIPASINDNR
;
A
#
# COMPACT_ATOMS: atom_id res chain seq x y z
N MET A 1 -46.52 18.37 71.20
CA MET A 1 -47.06 18.23 69.83
C MET A 1 -46.34 19.08 68.73
N LYS A 2 -45.64 20.17 69.11
CA LYS A 2 -44.94 21.02 68.13
C LYS A 2 -43.72 20.33 67.47
N ASN A 3 -42.95 19.56 68.21
CA ASN A 3 -41.72 18.92 67.75
C ASN A 3 -41.96 17.69 66.84
N PHE A 4 -43.13 17.04 66.98
CA PHE A 4 -43.46 15.86 66.16
C PHE A 4 -43.71 16.22 64.68
N LYS A 5 -44.32 17.38 64.42
CA LYS A 5 -44.54 17.89 63.07
C LYS A 5 -43.22 18.27 62.34
N THR A 6 -42.25 18.77 63.13
CA THR A 6 -40.92 19.14 62.56
C THR A 6 -40.12 17.91 62.16
N TYR A 7 -40.22 16.81 62.92
CA TYR A 7 -39.55 15.55 62.53
C TYR A 7 -40.20 14.87 61.31
N ILE A 8 -41.52 14.98 61.13
CA ILE A 8 -42.23 14.46 59.98
C ILE A 8 -41.84 15.26 58.72
N ILE A 9 -41.70 16.57 58.78
CA ILE A 9 -41.28 17.43 57.66
C ILE A 9 -39.80 17.16 57.30
N ALA A 10 -38.94 16.99 58.33
CA ALA A 10 -37.55 16.63 58.10
C ALA A 10 -37.37 15.22 57.43
N LEU A 11 -38.18 14.24 57.89
CA LEU A 11 -38.19 12.90 57.33
C LEU A 11 -38.71 12.90 55.87
N PHE A 12 -39.72 13.72 55.56
CA PHE A 12 -40.28 13.88 54.26
C PHE A 12 -39.29 14.61 53.30
N ALA A 13 -38.55 15.60 53.80
CA ALA A 13 -37.49 16.28 53.03
C ALA A 13 -36.33 15.36 52.74
N ILE A 14 -35.94 14.44 53.62
CA ILE A 14 -34.89 13.43 53.36
C ILE A 14 -35.38 12.39 52.36
N LEU A 15 -36.65 11.98 52.40
CA LEU A 15 -37.21 11.03 51.41
C LEU A 15 -37.30 11.60 49.97
N VAL A 16 -37.47 12.92 49.81
CA VAL A 16 -37.50 13.56 48.49
C VAL A 16 -36.11 13.72 47.88
N THR A 17 -35.04 13.76 48.68
CA THR A 17 -33.67 13.85 48.19
C THR A 17 -33.11 12.53 47.62
N PHE A 18 -33.76 11.39 47.87
CA PHE A 18 -33.37 10.09 47.33
C PHE A 18 -34.03 9.73 45.99
N GLN A 19 -34.91 10.57 45.44
CA GLN A 19 -35.53 10.35 44.12
C GLN A 19 -34.84 11.10 42.99
N SER A 20 -33.63 11.65 43.21
CA SER A 20 -32.90 12.42 42.19
C SER A 20 -31.84 11.64 41.38
N CYS A 21 -31.81 10.33 41.48
CA CYS A 21 -31.06 9.52 40.53
C CYS A 21 -32.04 8.85 39.56
N ARG A 22 -32.42 9.54 38.52
CA ARG A 22 -33.04 8.89 37.37
C ARG A 22 -31.98 8.04 36.69
N ASP A 23 -32.32 6.82 36.34
CA ASP A 23 -31.50 5.89 35.56
C ASP A 23 -31.02 6.49 34.21
N GLU A 24 -31.68 7.54 33.72
CA GLU A 24 -31.31 8.32 32.53
C GLU A 24 -29.93 9.03 32.65
N TYR A 25 -29.38 9.21 33.88
CA TYR A 25 -28.02 9.76 34.06
C TYR A 25 -26.91 8.68 33.95
N LEU A 26 -27.31 7.41 33.90
CA LEU A 26 -26.45 6.26 33.69
C LEU A 26 -26.55 5.72 32.26
N ASP A 27 -27.36 6.32 31.38
CA ASP A 27 -27.30 6.09 29.97
C ASP A 27 -25.88 6.43 29.52
N LYS A 28 -25.23 5.43 28.89
CA LYS A 28 -23.85 5.54 28.41
C LYS A 28 -23.68 6.89 27.73
N PRO A 29 -22.76 7.76 28.20
CA PRO A 29 -22.57 9.06 27.59
C PRO A 29 -22.28 8.83 26.11
N GLN A 30 -23.21 9.23 25.25
CA GLN A 30 -23.00 9.18 23.81
C GLN A 30 -21.91 10.22 23.51
N PRO A 31 -20.76 9.81 22.95
CA PRO A 31 -19.72 10.77 22.61
C PRO A 31 -20.32 11.77 21.62
N THR A 32 -20.33 13.04 21.95
CA THR A 32 -20.85 14.11 21.09
C THR A 32 -20.04 14.29 19.80
N THR A 33 -18.92 13.60 19.69
CA THR A 33 -17.97 13.65 18.56
C THR A 33 -17.88 12.35 17.78
N SER A 34 -18.65 11.30 18.12
CA SER A 34 -18.70 10.04 17.39
C SER A 34 -20.13 9.66 17.03
N VAL A 35 -20.31 9.10 15.85
CA VAL A 35 -21.60 8.56 15.41
C VAL A 35 -21.82 7.20 16.08
N SER A 36 -23.03 6.95 16.63
CA SER A 36 -23.29 5.68 17.30
C SER A 36 -23.31 4.50 16.30
N PRO A 37 -22.97 3.29 16.76
CA PRO A 37 -23.03 2.08 15.90
C PRO A 37 -24.40 1.86 15.25
N GLU A 38 -25.50 2.19 15.96
CA GLU A 38 -26.86 2.05 15.45
C GLU A 38 -27.11 2.96 14.24
N VAL A 39 -26.51 4.15 14.21
CA VAL A 39 -26.60 5.06 13.06
C VAL A 39 -25.74 4.57 11.91
N VAL A 40 -24.51 4.12 12.19
CA VAL A 40 -23.58 3.64 11.17
C VAL A 40 -24.09 2.37 10.50
N PHE A 41 -24.54 1.40 11.28
CA PHE A 41 -24.97 0.09 10.78
C PHE A 41 -26.48 -0.04 10.64
N GLY A 42 -27.22 1.06 10.81
CA GLY A 42 -28.66 1.13 10.59
C GLY A 42 -29.05 1.22 9.11
N THR A 43 -28.12 1.65 8.26
CA THR A 43 -28.37 1.87 6.82
C THR A 43 -27.15 1.49 5.97
N LYS A 44 -27.38 1.18 4.71
CA LYS A 44 -26.33 0.99 3.69
C LYS A 44 -25.41 2.21 3.57
N GLU A 45 -25.99 3.40 3.57
CA GLU A 45 -25.29 4.67 3.45
C GLU A 45 -24.33 4.89 4.63
N GLY A 46 -24.77 4.57 5.85
CA GLY A 46 -23.92 4.64 7.05
C GLY A 46 -22.74 3.71 6.98
N ALA A 47 -22.95 2.46 6.60
CA ALA A 47 -21.87 1.48 6.42
C ALA A 47 -20.91 1.87 5.29
N THR A 48 -21.42 2.40 4.17
CA THR A 48 -20.62 2.92 3.05
C THR A 48 -19.79 4.14 3.47
N ALA A 49 -20.34 5.02 4.30
CA ALA A 49 -19.61 6.16 4.86
C ALA A 49 -18.46 5.70 5.76
N LEU A 50 -18.61 4.59 6.49
CA LEU A 50 -17.50 4.02 7.25
C LEU A 50 -16.39 3.47 6.34
N ILE A 51 -16.72 2.85 5.19
CA ILE A 51 -15.73 2.49 4.17
C ILE A 51 -14.93 3.74 3.75
N ALA A 52 -15.62 4.81 3.37
CA ALA A 52 -14.98 6.07 3.00
C ALA A 52 -14.07 6.61 4.11
N GLY A 53 -14.48 6.49 5.38
CA GLY A 53 -13.69 6.84 6.55
C GLY A 53 -12.40 6.02 6.68
N ILE A 54 -12.47 4.70 6.50
CA ILE A 54 -11.30 3.80 6.52
C ILE A 54 -10.33 4.16 5.39
N LEU A 55 -10.85 4.34 4.17
CA LEU A 55 -10.05 4.73 3.00
C LEU A 55 -9.40 6.10 3.20
N ARG A 56 -10.13 7.07 3.78
CA ARG A 56 -9.56 8.36 4.16
C ARG A 56 -8.43 8.19 5.17
N ASN A 57 -8.63 7.38 6.20
CA ASN A 57 -7.60 7.13 7.22
C ASN A 57 -6.36 6.44 6.64
N SER A 58 -6.51 5.61 5.60
CA SER A 58 -5.37 4.95 4.95
C SER A 58 -4.44 5.91 4.21
N ARG A 59 -4.93 7.09 3.81
CA ARG A 59 -4.17 8.14 3.10
C ARG A 59 -3.91 9.38 3.93
N ALA A 60 -4.67 9.61 4.99
CA ALA A 60 -4.49 10.74 5.90
C ALA A 60 -3.21 10.58 6.72
N GLN A 61 -2.69 11.70 7.18
CA GLN A 61 -1.54 11.67 8.07
C GLN A 61 -1.94 11.07 9.43
N TYR A 62 -1.41 9.89 9.72
CA TYR A 62 -1.62 9.23 11.00
C TYR A 62 -0.92 9.96 12.13
N VAL A 63 -1.67 10.24 13.18
CA VAL A 63 -1.15 10.85 14.40
C VAL A 63 -1.38 9.86 15.54
N PRO A 64 -0.33 9.29 16.12
CA PRO A 64 -0.47 8.41 17.28
C PRO A 64 -1.00 9.20 18.49
N SER A 65 -1.73 8.55 19.40
CA SER A 65 -2.38 9.17 20.55
C SER A 65 -1.43 9.91 21.51
N ASN A 66 -0.15 9.56 21.48
CA ASN A 66 0.90 10.08 22.37
C ASN A 66 2.09 10.71 21.63
N GLY A 67 1.95 11.03 20.36
CA GLY A 67 3.08 11.46 19.53
C GLY A 67 2.73 12.51 18.51
N THR A 68 3.74 12.99 17.81
CA THR A 68 3.62 13.88 16.65
C THR A 68 3.63 13.11 15.37
N SER A 69 2.83 13.54 14.41
CA SER A 69 2.89 13.03 13.05
C SER A 69 4.26 13.30 12.41
N SER A 70 4.65 12.48 11.46
CA SER A 70 5.90 12.63 10.72
C SER A 70 5.68 12.34 9.25
N THR A 71 6.37 13.13 8.42
CA THR A 71 6.32 13.04 6.97
C THR A 71 6.71 11.66 6.42
N ASP A 72 7.67 11.00 7.04
CA ASP A 72 8.15 9.67 6.64
C ASP A 72 7.42 8.51 7.33
N ALA A 73 6.44 8.80 8.17
CA ALA A 73 5.68 7.83 8.93
C ALA A 73 4.22 8.29 9.11
N GLY A 74 3.51 8.46 8.00
CA GLY A 74 2.20 9.11 8.00
C GLY A 74 1.03 8.27 7.46
N ASN A 75 1.23 7.47 6.41
CA ASN A 75 0.15 6.71 5.75
C ASN A 75 0.72 5.55 4.90
N LEU A 76 -0.14 4.86 4.12
CA LEU A 76 0.30 3.79 3.21
C LEU A 76 1.36 4.26 2.21
N GLY A 77 1.21 5.47 1.65
CA GLY A 77 2.18 6.05 0.72
C GLY A 77 3.57 6.16 1.34
N SER A 78 3.67 6.48 2.62
CA SER A 78 4.96 6.55 3.33
C SER A 78 5.59 5.16 3.54
N ILE A 79 4.80 4.11 3.71
CA ILE A 79 5.29 2.72 3.77
C ILE A 79 5.88 2.32 2.41
N TYR A 80 5.16 2.55 1.33
CA TYR A 80 5.63 2.22 -0.02
C TYR A 80 6.85 3.03 -0.44
N PHE A 81 6.88 4.31 -0.06
CA PHE A 81 8.01 5.15 -0.38
C PHE A 81 9.26 4.80 0.44
N ALA A 82 9.09 4.30 1.67
CA ALA A 82 10.19 3.73 2.46
C ALA A 82 10.81 2.51 1.76
N ARG A 83 9.96 1.60 1.24
CA ARG A 83 10.42 0.44 0.44
C ARG A 83 11.13 0.89 -0.85
N THR A 84 10.59 1.90 -1.54
CA THR A 84 11.20 2.50 -2.72
C THR A 84 12.61 2.99 -2.43
N ASN A 85 12.81 3.67 -1.31
CA ASN A 85 14.11 4.17 -0.89
C ASN A 85 15.13 3.07 -0.53
N LYS A 86 14.68 1.85 -0.21
CA LYS A 86 15.58 0.71 0.02
C LYS A 86 16.14 0.12 -1.28
N GLY A 87 15.52 0.39 -2.43
CA GLY A 87 15.94 -0.08 -3.75
C GLY A 87 17.21 0.58 -4.29
N ASN A 88 17.61 0.16 -5.49
CA ASN A 88 18.76 0.71 -6.21
C ASN A 88 18.36 1.74 -7.26
N ASP A 89 17.11 1.76 -7.72
CA ASP A 89 16.64 2.59 -8.82
C ASP A 89 16.49 4.06 -8.44
N VAL A 90 16.43 4.35 -7.14
CA VAL A 90 16.33 5.71 -6.61
C VAL A 90 17.49 6.06 -5.68
N VAL A 91 17.78 7.36 -5.59
CA VAL A 91 18.85 7.91 -4.76
C VAL A 91 18.28 8.99 -3.87
N ASN A 92 18.34 8.80 -2.56
CA ASN A 92 17.92 9.79 -1.58
C ASN A 92 19.07 10.74 -1.24
N SER A 93 18.87 12.04 -1.35
CA SER A 93 19.90 13.04 -1.10
C SER A 93 20.02 13.46 0.37
N GLY A 94 19.14 12.99 1.24
CA GLY A 94 19.12 13.30 2.68
C GLY A 94 17.73 13.66 3.18
N SER A 95 17.62 14.02 4.45
CA SER A 95 16.35 14.34 5.14
C SER A 95 15.40 13.14 5.23
N TRP A 96 14.14 13.33 4.89
CA TRP A 96 13.09 12.31 4.99
C TRP A 96 13.43 11.03 4.24
N PHE A 97 13.11 9.87 4.81
CA PHE A 97 13.41 8.53 4.30
C PHE A 97 14.91 8.19 4.21
N GLN A 98 15.78 9.03 4.76
CA GLN A 98 17.22 8.77 4.73
C GLN A 98 17.58 7.47 5.48
N SER A 99 16.98 7.20 6.63
CA SER A 99 17.23 5.97 7.40
C SER A 99 16.71 4.73 6.66
N ASP A 100 15.59 4.85 5.91
CA ASP A 100 15.10 3.77 5.05
C ASP A 100 16.09 3.52 3.90
N TYR A 101 16.59 4.58 3.25
CA TYR A 101 17.62 4.49 2.22
C TYR A 101 18.93 3.88 2.74
N GLN A 102 19.25 4.09 4.01
CA GLN A 102 20.41 3.51 4.68
C GLN A 102 20.21 2.04 5.11
N ASN A 103 19.01 1.49 4.96
CA ASN A 103 18.61 0.18 5.51
C ASN A 103 18.77 0.11 7.04
N ASP A 104 18.60 1.22 7.74
CA ASP A 104 18.81 1.38 9.18
C ASP A 104 17.57 1.95 9.89
N ASN A 105 16.37 1.50 9.53
CA ASN A 105 15.12 2.04 10.09
C ASN A 105 14.18 0.91 10.55
N ARG A 106 14.68 -0.03 11.37
CA ARG A 106 13.96 -1.25 11.73
C ARG A 106 13.92 -1.60 13.22
N GLU A 107 14.62 -0.84 14.06
CA GLU A 107 14.76 -1.18 15.48
C GLU A 107 13.42 -1.02 16.25
N PRO A 108 13.21 -1.76 17.37
CA PRO A 108 11.93 -1.81 18.09
C PRO A 108 11.42 -0.44 18.56
N ASN A 109 12.34 0.46 18.89
CA ASN A 109 12.04 1.81 19.39
C ASN A 109 12.00 2.88 18.29
N TYR A 110 12.18 2.49 17.02
CA TYR A 110 12.18 3.45 15.94
C TYR A 110 10.76 3.81 15.52
N ARG A 111 10.58 5.10 15.17
CA ARG A 111 9.29 5.64 14.73
C ARG A 111 8.70 4.85 13.56
N ARG A 112 9.51 4.46 12.57
CA ARG A 112 9.08 3.65 11.43
C ARG A 112 8.41 2.34 11.89
N THR A 113 9.05 1.63 12.79
CA THR A 113 8.60 0.34 13.32
C THR A 113 7.28 0.49 14.05
N ALA A 114 7.22 1.43 15.01
CA ALA A 114 6.02 1.70 15.80
C ALA A 114 4.85 2.21 14.91
N PHE A 115 5.15 3.13 13.98
CA PHE A 115 4.15 3.66 13.05
C PHE A 115 3.54 2.55 12.20
N THR A 116 4.38 1.76 11.53
CA THR A 116 3.89 0.75 10.57
C THR A 116 3.00 -0.29 11.26
N TRP A 117 3.36 -0.72 12.47
CA TRP A 117 2.55 -1.63 13.30
C TRP A 117 1.23 -1.00 13.70
N ASN A 118 1.28 0.12 14.40
CA ASN A 118 0.09 0.75 14.96
C ASN A 118 -0.89 1.22 13.88
N PHE A 119 -0.38 1.76 12.79
CA PHE A 119 -1.19 2.25 11.69
C PHE A 119 -1.94 1.12 10.97
N LEU A 120 -1.26 0.02 10.65
CA LEU A 120 -1.92 -1.11 9.97
C LEU A 120 -2.93 -1.79 10.90
N TYR A 121 -2.63 -1.98 12.19
CA TYR A 121 -3.61 -2.50 13.13
C TYR A 121 -4.79 -1.55 13.39
N TYR A 122 -4.56 -0.24 13.35
CA TYR A 122 -5.64 0.74 13.40
C TYR A 122 -6.62 0.56 12.23
N LEU A 123 -6.12 0.40 11.01
CA LEU A 123 -6.95 0.14 9.82
C LEU A 123 -7.65 -1.22 9.89
N ILE A 124 -6.97 -2.26 10.35
CA ILE A 124 -7.53 -3.59 10.59
C ILE A 124 -8.67 -3.53 11.60
N ASN A 125 -8.48 -2.84 12.73
CA ASN A 125 -9.51 -2.71 13.75
C ASN A 125 -10.77 -2.00 13.25
N GLN A 126 -10.62 -0.94 12.46
CA GLN A 126 -11.76 -0.26 11.83
C GLN A 126 -12.48 -1.17 10.83
N THR A 127 -11.72 -1.95 10.07
CA THR A 127 -12.28 -2.91 9.11
C THR A 127 -13.00 -4.06 9.82
N ASN A 128 -12.48 -4.53 10.96
CA ASN A 128 -13.16 -5.51 11.80
C ASN A 128 -14.49 -4.96 12.34
N ALA A 129 -14.53 -3.68 12.76
CA ALA A 129 -15.76 -3.04 13.20
C ALA A 129 -16.80 -2.94 12.06
N LEU A 130 -16.35 -2.64 10.84
CA LEU A 130 -17.21 -2.64 9.66
C LEU A 130 -17.80 -4.03 9.39
N ILE A 131 -16.97 -5.08 9.40
CA ILE A 131 -17.40 -6.45 9.15
C ILE A 131 -18.43 -6.88 10.19
N GLU A 132 -18.09 -6.77 11.49
CA GLU A 132 -18.98 -7.19 12.59
C GLU A 132 -20.28 -6.41 12.59
N GLY A 133 -20.22 -5.08 12.41
CA GLY A 133 -21.40 -4.22 12.40
C GLY A 133 -22.35 -4.51 11.25
N VAL A 134 -21.83 -4.77 10.05
CA VAL A 134 -22.67 -5.10 8.87
C VAL A 134 -23.24 -6.51 8.98
N GLU A 135 -22.43 -7.51 9.39
CA GLU A 135 -22.91 -8.89 9.61
C GLU A 135 -24.08 -8.94 10.60
N ASN A 136 -23.98 -8.19 11.70
CA ASN A 136 -24.98 -8.15 12.78
C ASN A 136 -26.14 -7.15 12.54
N SER A 137 -26.11 -6.35 11.48
CA SER A 137 -27.19 -5.42 11.17
C SER A 137 -28.49 -6.15 10.86
N ALA A 138 -29.56 -5.79 11.57
CA ALA A 138 -30.91 -6.30 11.31
C ALA A 138 -31.67 -5.49 10.24
N THR A 139 -31.16 -4.35 9.84
CA THR A 139 -31.85 -3.38 8.99
C THR A 139 -31.27 -3.27 7.58
N ILE A 140 -29.98 -3.62 7.38
CA ILE A 140 -29.37 -3.70 6.05
C ILE A 140 -29.80 -5.02 5.40
N SER A 141 -30.31 -4.99 4.19
CA SER A 141 -30.69 -6.19 3.42
C SER A 141 -29.46 -7.03 3.07
N ASP A 142 -29.62 -8.33 2.87
CA ASP A 142 -28.52 -9.22 2.51
C ASP A 142 -27.90 -8.83 1.16
N ASP A 143 -28.69 -8.34 0.21
CA ASP A 143 -28.22 -7.83 -1.08
C ASP A 143 -27.34 -6.58 -0.93
N ASP A 144 -27.62 -5.73 0.06
CA ASP A 144 -26.81 -4.54 0.35
C ASP A 144 -25.61 -4.88 1.22
N LYS A 145 -25.69 -5.90 2.11
CA LYS A 145 -24.57 -6.37 2.92
C LYS A 145 -23.45 -6.95 2.06
N ALA A 146 -23.79 -7.76 1.05
CA ALA A 146 -22.81 -8.51 0.25
C ALA A 146 -21.72 -7.62 -0.37
N PRO A 147 -22.01 -6.53 -1.12
CA PRO A 147 -20.98 -5.67 -1.69
C PRO A 147 -20.17 -4.89 -0.63
N ILE A 148 -20.77 -4.54 0.51
CA ILE A 148 -20.08 -3.88 1.61
C ILE A 148 -19.08 -4.84 2.26
N LEU A 149 -19.54 -6.05 2.61
CA LEU A 149 -18.69 -7.10 3.20
C LEU A 149 -17.60 -7.55 2.23
N GLY A 150 -17.91 -7.62 0.93
CA GLY A 150 -16.92 -7.92 -0.10
C GLY A 150 -15.75 -6.92 -0.08
N GLN A 151 -16.05 -5.63 -0.01
CA GLN A 151 -15.01 -4.60 0.16
C GLN A 151 -14.27 -4.72 1.49
N ALA A 152 -14.98 -4.94 2.58
CA ALA A 152 -14.41 -5.02 3.92
C ALA A 152 -13.43 -6.19 4.05
N PHE A 153 -13.79 -7.38 3.55
CA PHE A 153 -12.88 -8.53 3.53
C PHE A 153 -11.64 -8.28 2.66
N ALA A 154 -11.79 -7.66 1.48
CA ALA A 154 -10.65 -7.28 0.65
C ALA A 154 -9.72 -6.29 1.35
N MET A 155 -10.26 -5.28 2.03
CA MET A 155 -9.48 -4.30 2.81
C MET A 155 -8.72 -4.97 3.96
N ARG A 156 -9.37 -5.86 4.72
CA ARG A 156 -8.71 -6.56 5.83
C ARG A 156 -7.58 -7.46 5.36
N ALA A 157 -7.82 -8.22 4.30
CA ALA A 157 -6.79 -9.03 3.65
C ALA A 157 -5.60 -8.17 3.18
N TYR A 158 -5.87 -7.02 2.55
CA TYR A 158 -4.85 -6.09 2.09
C TYR A 158 -3.99 -5.57 3.23
N PHE A 159 -4.59 -5.10 4.32
CA PHE A 159 -3.84 -4.56 5.46
C PHE A 159 -3.02 -5.64 6.19
N TYR A 160 -3.55 -6.86 6.32
CA TYR A 160 -2.79 -7.99 6.87
C TYR A 160 -1.65 -8.44 5.94
N PHE A 161 -1.85 -8.40 4.63
CA PHE A 161 -0.79 -8.70 3.68
C PHE A 161 0.35 -7.68 3.79
N GLU A 162 0.04 -6.38 3.84
CA GLU A 162 1.01 -5.31 4.05
C GLU A 162 1.75 -5.45 5.39
N LEU A 163 1.02 -5.79 6.46
CA LEU A 163 1.60 -6.06 7.78
C LEU A 163 2.56 -7.25 7.76
N SER A 164 2.19 -8.34 7.10
CA SER A 164 3.05 -9.51 6.94
C SER A 164 4.32 -9.18 6.15
N LEU A 165 4.20 -8.40 5.08
CA LEU A 165 5.35 -7.97 4.28
C LEU A 165 6.33 -7.12 5.11
N GLU A 166 5.85 -6.28 6.02
CA GLU A 166 6.73 -5.41 6.81
C GLU A 166 7.36 -6.12 8.02
N PHE A 167 6.67 -7.08 8.63
CA PHE A 167 7.10 -7.63 9.93
C PHE A 167 7.58 -9.08 9.89
N GLN A 168 7.76 -9.67 8.73
CA GLN A 168 8.38 -10.99 8.61
C GLN A 168 9.12 -11.12 7.28
N HIS A 169 9.95 -12.14 7.17
CA HIS A 169 10.57 -12.57 5.91
C HIS A 169 9.50 -12.98 4.89
N THR A 170 9.91 -13.22 3.63
CA THR A 170 8.97 -13.74 2.64
C THR A 170 8.42 -15.12 3.03
N TYR A 171 7.19 -15.41 2.64
CA TYR A 171 6.50 -16.68 2.94
C TYR A 171 7.35 -17.92 2.61
N LYS A 172 8.05 -17.91 1.48
CA LYS A 172 8.89 -19.03 1.01
C LYS A 172 10.17 -19.24 1.83
N PHE A 173 10.51 -18.31 2.72
CA PHE A 173 11.69 -18.45 3.57
C PHE A 173 11.45 -19.49 4.68
N ASP A 174 10.37 -19.31 5.43
CA ASP A 174 9.93 -20.21 6.50
C ASP A 174 8.44 -19.96 6.80
N THR A 175 7.60 -20.93 6.48
CA THR A 175 6.16 -20.83 6.71
C THR A 175 5.76 -20.94 8.19
N ALA A 176 6.64 -21.46 9.04
CA ALA A 176 6.45 -21.53 10.49
C ALA A 176 6.97 -20.31 11.22
N ALA A 177 7.68 -19.39 10.54
CA ALA A 177 8.25 -18.19 11.17
C ALA A 177 7.14 -17.33 11.83
N PRO A 178 7.44 -16.72 13.01
CA PRO A 178 6.47 -15.88 13.71
C PRO A 178 6.07 -14.65 12.89
N ALA A 179 4.79 -14.56 12.56
CA ALA A 179 4.13 -13.42 11.92
C ALA A 179 3.29 -12.64 12.95
N PRO A 180 2.89 -11.39 12.66
CA PRO A 180 2.08 -10.60 13.57
C PRO A 180 0.80 -11.32 14.05
N PRO A 181 0.28 -11.00 15.25
CA PRO A 181 -0.96 -11.57 15.76
C PRO A 181 -2.16 -11.30 14.84
N ILE A 182 -3.10 -12.24 14.76
CA ILE A 182 -4.33 -12.09 13.98
C ILE A 182 -5.48 -11.67 14.90
N TYR A 183 -5.96 -10.44 14.75
CA TYR A 183 -7.16 -9.91 15.40
C TYR A 183 -8.30 -9.85 14.37
N ASP A 184 -9.31 -10.66 14.56
CA ASP A 184 -10.44 -10.87 13.63
C ASP A 184 -11.73 -10.17 14.06
N LYS A 185 -11.74 -9.55 15.25
CA LYS A 185 -12.85 -8.78 15.81
C LYS A 185 -12.38 -7.39 16.26
N PRO A 186 -13.29 -6.40 16.30
CA PRO A 186 -12.95 -5.06 16.77
C PRO A 186 -12.64 -5.04 18.27
N SER A 187 -11.80 -4.09 18.66
CA SER A 187 -11.54 -3.72 20.07
C SER A 187 -11.13 -4.90 20.97
N GLN A 188 -10.43 -5.89 20.42
CA GLN A 188 -9.84 -6.97 21.20
C GLN A 188 -8.71 -6.38 22.07
N LEU A 189 -8.95 -6.28 23.39
CA LEU A 189 -8.01 -5.67 24.35
C LEU A 189 -6.97 -6.67 24.86
N GLU A 190 -7.28 -7.96 24.81
CA GLU A 190 -6.35 -9.01 25.20
C GLU A 190 -5.34 -9.25 24.10
N GLY A 191 -4.06 -9.18 24.42
CA GLY A 191 -2.98 -9.49 23.49
C GLY A 191 -3.07 -10.95 23.03
N LYS A 192 -2.85 -11.20 21.74
CA LYS A 192 -2.72 -12.55 21.15
C LYS A 192 -1.25 -12.90 20.94
N PRO A 193 -0.88 -14.19 20.94
CA PRO A 193 0.46 -14.62 20.55
C PRO A 193 0.74 -14.31 19.08
N MET A 194 2.01 -14.32 18.70
CA MET A 194 2.40 -14.28 17.28
C MET A 194 1.72 -15.44 16.55
N SER A 195 1.21 -15.17 15.35
CA SER A 195 0.81 -16.22 14.42
C SER A 195 2.02 -16.80 13.70
N THR A 196 1.82 -17.84 12.91
CA THR A 196 2.80 -18.28 11.91
C THR A 196 2.54 -17.60 10.55
N GLN A 197 3.53 -17.57 9.68
CA GLN A 197 3.34 -17.15 8.28
C GLN A 197 2.24 -17.97 7.60
N SER A 198 2.19 -19.27 7.84
CA SER A 198 1.15 -20.16 7.28
C SER A 198 -0.25 -19.75 7.72
N GLU A 199 -0.45 -19.48 9.01
CA GLU A 199 -1.75 -19.03 9.55
C GLU A 199 -2.13 -17.65 9.00
N MET A 200 -1.17 -16.72 8.95
CA MET A 200 -1.40 -15.37 8.42
C MET A 200 -1.85 -15.42 6.95
N TYR A 201 -1.14 -16.15 6.09
CA TYR A 201 -1.49 -16.25 4.69
C TYR A 201 -2.79 -17.02 4.45
N ALA A 202 -3.08 -18.04 5.26
CA ALA A 202 -4.37 -18.74 5.23
C ALA A 202 -5.53 -17.80 5.59
N PHE A 203 -5.37 -16.96 6.62
CA PHE A 203 -6.36 -15.96 7.00
C PHE A 203 -6.59 -14.90 5.90
N ILE A 204 -5.51 -14.37 5.31
CA ILE A 204 -5.58 -13.43 4.18
C ILE A 204 -6.34 -14.04 3.00
N LEU A 205 -6.01 -15.27 2.61
CA LEU A 205 -6.66 -15.95 1.49
C LEU A 205 -8.14 -16.28 1.77
N ALA A 206 -8.49 -16.62 3.00
CA ALA A 206 -9.88 -16.85 3.38
C ALA A 206 -10.73 -15.57 3.27
N ASP A 207 -10.20 -14.43 3.65
CA ASP A 207 -10.87 -13.15 3.45
C ASP A 207 -11.01 -12.78 1.96
N LEU A 208 -9.98 -13.02 1.16
CA LEU A 208 -10.03 -12.77 -0.29
C LEU A 208 -11.04 -13.69 -0.99
N GLU A 209 -11.11 -14.96 -0.59
CA GLU A 209 -12.12 -15.91 -1.09
C GLU A 209 -13.54 -15.41 -0.80
N LYS A 210 -13.81 -14.99 0.44
CA LYS A 210 -15.10 -14.39 0.81
C LYS A 210 -15.39 -13.16 -0.03
N SER A 211 -14.42 -12.22 -0.12
CA SER A 211 -14.56 -11.00 -0.91
C SER A 211 -14.91 -11.31 -2.37
N ILE A 212 -14.21 -12.24 -3.00
CA ILE A 212 -14.43 -12.63 -4.41
C ILE A 212 -15.80 -13.32 -4.58
N SER A 213 -16.25 -14.11 -3.61
CA SER A 213 -17.51 -14.84 -3.71
C SER A 213 -18.75 -13.95 -3.62
N ILE A 214 -18.72 -12.91 -2.76
CA ILE A 214 -19.87 -12.05 -2.48
C ILE A 214 -19.72 -10.62 -3.01
N GLY A 215 -18.51 -10.20 -3.39
CA GLY A 215 -18.19 -8.85 -3.81
C GLY A 215 -18.74 -8.49 -5.19
N SER A 216 -18.82 -7.19 -5.46
CA SER A 216 -19.19 -6.60 -6.74
C SER A 216 -18.01 -5.86 -7.37
N ASN A 217 -18.07 -5.64 -8.68
CA ASN A 217 -17.20 -4.70 -9.38
C ASN A 217 -17.75 -3.27 -9.38
N ASP A 218 -19.02 -3.09 -9.01
CA ASP A 218 -19.61 -1.77 -8.87
C ASP A 218 -18.99 -1.05 -7.67
N ARG A 219 -18.44 0.13 -7.92
CA ARG A 219 -17.79 0.96 -6.91
C ARG A 219 -17.98 2.44 -7.24
N ILE A 220 -17.83 3.30 -6.23
CA ILE A 220 -18.00 4.75 -6.36
C ILE A 220 -16.94 5.33 -7.30
N ASP A 221 -15.68 4.96 -7.08
CA ASP A 221 -14.51 5.35 -7.89
C ASP A 221 -13.36 4.38 -7.67
N GLN A 222 -12.18 4.66 -8.23
CA GLN A 222 -10.99 3.83 -8.13
C GLN A 222 -10.37 3.77 -6.73
N SER A 223 -10.86 4.52 -5.74
CA SER A 223 -10.37 4.41 -4.36
C SER A 223 -11.06 3.30 -3.57
N TYR A 224 -12.21 2.82 -4.03
CA TYR A 224 -12.97 1.75 -3.39
C TYR A 224 -12.53 0.38 -3.88
N PHE A 225 -12.59 -0.60 -2.98
CA PHE A 225 -12.27 -1.98 -3.30
C PHE A 225 -13.41 -2.63 -4.10
N SER A 226 -13.05 -3.48 -5.05
CA SER A 226 -13.97 -4.26 -5.87
C SER A 226 -13.54 -5.72 -5.89
N LYS A 227 -14.35 -6.58 -6.49
CA LYS A 227 -13.99 -7.97 -6.74
C LYS A 227 -12.71 -8.12 -7.56
N GLU A 228 -12.51 -7.27 -8.57
CA GLU A 228 -11.29 -7.22 -9.37
C GLU A 228 -10.07 -6.84 -8.52
N ILE A 229 -10.21 -5.90 -7.57
CA ILE A 229 -9.14 -5.57 -6.63
C ILE A 229 -8.83 -6.73 -5.70
N ALA A 230 -9.83 -7.46 -5.22
CA ALA A 230 -9.62 -8.68 -4.43
C ALA A 230 -8.83 -9.74 -5.22
N HIS A 231 -9.12 -9.93 -6.51
CA HIS A 231 -8.31 -10.76 -7.40
C HIS A 231 -6.88 -10.24 -7.53
N GLY A 232 -6.67 -8.92 -7.69
CA GLY A 232 -5.34 -8.32 -7.75
C GLY A 232 -4.52 -8.53 -6.48
N ILE A 233 -5.15 -8.40 -5.31
CA ILE A 233 -4.48 -8.70 -4.02
C ILE A 233 -4.15 -10.19 -3.93
N ALA A 234 -5.07 -11.08 -4.30
CA ALA A 234 -4.83 -12.52 -4.33
C ALA A 234 -3.66 -12.87 -5.26
N ALA A 235 -3.55 -12.22 -6.42
CA ALA A 235 -2.42 -12.39 -7.34
C ALA A 235 -1.08 -12.05 -6.67
N ARG A 236 -1.00 -10.92 -5.94
CA ARG A 236 0.20 -10.54 -5.14
C ARG A 236 0.51 -11.58 -4.07
N VAL A 237 -0.51 -12.04 -3.33
CA VAL A 237 -0.34 -13.05 -2.27
C VAL A 237 0.20 -14.35 -2.85
N TYR A 238 -0.42 -14.88 -3.90
CA TYR A 238 0.04 -16.11 -4.55
C TYR A 238 1.41 -15.96 -5.22
N GLN A 239 1.74 -14.77 -5.74
CA GLN A 239 3.08 -14.46 -6.26
C GLN A 239 4.15 -14.60 -5.15
N VAL A 240 3.89 -14.04 -3.96
CA VAL A 240 4.80 -14.18 -2.80
C VAL A 240 4.91 -15.62 -2.35
N MET A 241 3.81 -16.37 -2.35
CA MET A 241 3.80 -17.80 -2.02
C MET A 241 4.48 -18.66 -3.09
N GLY A 242 4.65 -18.15 -4.32
CA GLY A 242 5.15 -18.90 -5.48
C GLY A 242 4.15 -19.93 -5.98
N ASN A 243 2.87 -19.73 -5.72
CA ASN A 243 1.79 -20.52 -6.31
C ASN A 243 1.43 -19.95 -7.68
N TRP A 244 2.24 -20.28 -8.67
CA TRP A 244 2.18 -19.68 -10.00
C TRP A 244 0.84 -19.89 -10.72
N PRO A 245 0.21 -21.10 -10.69
CA PRO A 245 -1.12 -21.28 -11.29
C PRO A 245 -2.15 -20.31 -10.73
N LYS A 246 -2.21 -20.16 -9.41
CA LYS A 246 -3.15 -19.24 -8.76
C LYS A 246 -2.78 -17.78 -8.98
N ALA A 247 -1.50 -17.43 -9.00
CA ALA A 247 -1.06 -16.09 -9.32
C ALA A 247 -1.50 -15.67 -10.73
N ALA A 248 -1.35 -16.55 -11.74
CA ALA A 248 -1.81 -16.29 -13.10
C ALA A 248 -3.33 -16.15 -13.18
N GLU A 249 -4.09 -17.10 -12.59
CA GLU A 249 -5.56 -17.09 -12.55
C GLU A 249 -6.10 -15.77 -12.01
N HIS A 250 -5.61 -15.37 -10.84
CA HIS A 250 -6.08 -14.16 -10.17
C HIS A 250 -5.60 -12.89 -10.85
N ALA A 251 -4.38 -12.84 -11.35
CA ALA A 251 -3.88 -11.69 -12.10
C ALA A 251 -4.72 -11.47 -13.37
N HIS A 252 -4.98 -12.54 -14.14
CA HIS A 252 -5.84 -12.48 -15.33
C HIS A 252 -7.24 -11.99 -15.02
N ALA A 253 -7.87 -12.51 -13.95
CA ALA A 253 -9.20 -12.10 -13.52
C ALA A 253 -9.25 -10.63 -13.05
N ALA A 254 -8.16 -10.10 -12.51
CA ALA A 254 -8.08 -8.73 -12.00
C ALA A 254 -8.16 -7.67 -13.11
N TYR A 255 -7.58 -7.93 -14.29
CA TYR A 255 -7.63 -6.96 -15.41
C TYR A 255 -8.50 -7.43 -16.59
N GLY A 256 -9.12 -8.60 -16.52
CA GLY A 256 -10.02 -9.14 -17.55
C GLY A 256 -9.31 -9.73 -18.78
N GLY A 257 -7.99 -9.92 -18.74
CA GLY A 257 -7.19 -10.62 -19.75
C GLY A 257 -6.91 -9.87 -21.05
N SER A 258 -7.45 -8.67 -21.24
CA SER A 258 -7.24 -7.87 -22.47
C SER A 258 -6.29 -6.71 -22.23
N VAL A 259 -5.04 -6.82 -22.70
CA VAL A 259 -4.05 -5.73 -22.63
C VAL A 259 -4.55 -4.48 -23.36
N ASP A 260 -5.21 -4.65 -24.49
CA ASP A 260 -5.73 -3.53 -25.30
C ASP A 260 -6.86 -2.75 -24.61
N ALA A 261 -7.72 -3.44 -23.87
CA ALA A 261 -8.82 -2.82 -23.15
C ALA A 261 -8.36 -2.20 -21.81
N ALA A 262 -7.26 -2.68 -21.24
CA ALA A 262 -6.85 -2.37 -19.86
C ALA A 262 -5.64 -1.44 -19.76
N MET A 263 -5.00 -1.09 -20.89
CA MET A 263 -3.80 -0.26 -20.89
C MET A 263 -3.85 0.86 -21.93
N ASP A 264 -3.40 2.03 -21.52
CA ASP A 264 -3.16 3.14 -22.43
C ASP A 264 -1.94 2.86 -23.33
N GLY A 265 -2.06 3.27 -24.60
CA GLY A 265 -0.97 3.17 -25.56
C GLY A 265 -0.10 4.42 -25.59
N ALA A 266 1.09 4.27 -26.18
CA ALA A 266 1.98 5.37 -26.50
C ALA A 266 1.97 5.68 -28.00
N THR A 267 2.25 6.94 -28.35
CA THR A 267 2.43 7.38 -29.74
C THR A 267 3.83 7.95 -29.92
N VAL A 268 4.53 7.48 -30.95
CA VAL A 268 5.85 8.01 -31.31
C VAL A 268 5.72 9.34 -32.04
N VAL A 269 6.53 10.30 -31.64
CA VAL A 269 6.65 11.63 -32.25
C VAL A 269 8.06 11.78 -32.83
N GLU A 270 8.14 12.15 -34.10
CA GLU A 270 9.37 12.49 -34.82
C GLU A 270 9.38 13.98 -35.10
N VAL A 271 10.33 14.70 -34.53
CA VAL A 271 10.62 16.09 -34.92
C VAL A 271 11.67 16.07 -36.04
N LYS A 272 11.34 16.70 -37.19
CA LYS A 272 12.22 16.74 -38.37
C LYS A 272 12.72 18.16 -38.57
N ASP A 273 13.96 18.24 -39.08
CA ASP A 273 14.51 19.50 -39.59
C ASP A 273 13.93 19.88 -40.94
N ASN A 274 14.38 20.99 -41.51
CA ASN A 274 13.94 21.49 -42.82
C ASN A 274 14.31 20.55 -43.99
N ASP A 275 15.29 19.67 -43.79
CA ASP A 275 15.77 18.71 -44.76
C ASP A 275 15.09 17.34 -44.61
N GLY A 276 14.18 17.21 -43.64
CA GLY A 276 13.43 15.99 -43.35
C GLY A 276 14.13 14.97 -42.47
N ASN A 277 15.29 15.29 -41.90
CA ASN A 277 16.00 14.42 -40.97
C ASN A 277 15.35 14.45 -39.59
N VAL A 278 15.26 13.31 -38.93
CA VAL A 278 14.75 13.23 -37.53
C VAL A 278 15.82 13.79 -36.60
N VAL A 279 15.52 14.90 -35.96
CA VAL A 279 16.41 15.59 -35.01
C VAL A 279 16.02 15.31 -33.54
N GLU A 280 14.78 14.92 -33.29
CA GLU A 280 14.30 14.50 -31.99
C GLU A 280 13.30 13.36 -32.13
N LEU A 281 13.33 12.41 -31.22
CA LEU A 281 12.49 11.24 -31.20
C LEU A 281 12.01 10.97 -29.75
N TYR A 282 10.71 10.94 -29.54
CA TYR A 282 10.12 10.65 -28.23
C TYR A 282 8.72 10.05 -28.36
N SER A 283 8.14 9.60 -27.26
CA SER A 283 6.74 9.16 -27.19
C SER A 283 5.89 10.09 -26.33
N THR A 284 4.60 10.14 -26.67
CA THR A 284 3.53 10.78 -25.87
C THR A 284 2.50 9.74 -25.48
N GLY A 285 1.75 10.02 -24.40
CA GLY A 285 0.69 9.17 -23.86
C GLY A 285 0.35 9.55 -22.42
N ASN A 286 -0.73 8.99 -21.89
CA ASN A 286 -1.22 9.29 -20.55
C ASN A 286 -0.20 8.99 -19.44
N TYR A 287 0.75 8.06 -19.68
CA TYR A 287 1.83 7.80 -18.73
C TYR A 287 2.64 9.07 -18.36
N LYS A 288 2.76 10.03 -19.29
CA LYS A 288 3.48 11.30 -19.06
C LYS A 288 2.62 12.38 -18.40
N SER A 289 1.41 12.08 -17.98
CA SER A 289 0.51 13.06 -17.36
C SER A 289 0.94 13.51 -15.95
N GLY A 290 1.93 12.86 -15.35
CA GLY A 290 2.45 13.19 -14.01
C GLY A 290 1.96 12.28 -12.90
N PHE A 291 1.22 11.21 -13.20
CA PHE A 291 0.68 10.25 -12.23
C PHE A 291 0.01 10.94 -11.04
N ASP A 292 -0.79 11.97 -11.32
CA ASP A 292 -1.37 12.88 -10.34
C ASP A 292 -2.92 12.83 -10.29
N ASP A 293 -3.56 12.08 -11.22
CA ASP A 293 -5.02 11.98 -11.31
C ASP A 293 -5.44 10.58 -11.77
N MET A 294 -6.15 9.87 -10.91
CA MET A 294 -6.64 8.51 -11.15
C MET A 294 -7.65 8.42 -12.30
N ASN A 295 -8.24 9.54 -12.71
CA ASN A 295 -9.24 9.60 -13.78
C ASN A 295 -8.64 9.86 -15.18
N LYS A 296 -7.33 10.10 -15.30
CA LYS A 296 -6.67 10.42 -16.57
C LYS A 296 -6.47 9.22 -17.50
N GLY A 297 -6.63 8.00 -17.01
CA GLY A 297 -6.47 6.79 -17.80
C GLY A 297 -7.26 5.62 -17.24
N ASN A 298 -7.26 4.50 -17.94
CA ASN A 298 -7.99 3.30 -17.53
C ASN A 298 -7.12 2.26 -16.80
N GLU A 299 -5.85 2.57 -16.55
CA GLU A 299 -4.89 1.64 -15.98
C GLU A 299 -4.94 1.57 -14.44
N TRP A 300 -5.47 2.59 -13.80
CA TRP A 300 -5.48 2.66 -12.34
C TRP A 300 -6.62 1.81 -11.78
N MET A 301 -6.28 0.69 -11.21
CA MET A 301 -7.25 -0.25 -10.63
C MET A 301 -7.63 0.14 -9.21
N LEU A 302 -6.65 0.53 -8.39
CA LEU A 302 -6.84 1.05 -7.04
C LEU A 302 -5.97 2.27 -6.84
N ALA A 303 -6.53 3.32 -6.26
CA ALA A 303 -5.87 4.59 -6.03
C ALA A 303 -6.12 5.12 -4.61
N SER A 304 -5.24 6.00 -4.17
CA SER A 304 -5.40 6.82 -2.98
C SER A 304 -5.60 8.27 -3.41
N PRO A 305 -6.85 8.76 -3.49
CA PRO A 305 -7.12 10.12 -3.92
C PRO A 305 -6.61 11.14 -2.89
N GLN A 306 -6.16 12.27 -3.38
CA GLN A 306 -5.82 13.44 -2.57
C GLN A 306 -6.73 14.60 -2.94
N THR A 307 -7.01 15.48 -2.00
CA THR A 307 -7.80 16.67 -2.22
C THR A 307 -7.06 17.90 -1.69
N GLU A 308 -7.25 19.05 -2.29
CA GLU A 308 -6.52 20.28 -1.91
C GLU A 308 -6.80 20.72 -0.47
N ASP A 309 -7.98 20.43 0.05
CA ASP A 309 -8.35 20.68 1.45
C ASP A 309 -7.66 19.73 2.44
N GLN A 310 -6.99 18.68 1.94
CA GLN A 310 -6.18 17.73 2.72
C GLN A 310 -4.68 17.98 2.54
N SER A 311 -4.29 19.20 2.23
CA SER A 311 -2.90 19.60 1.92
C SER A 311 -1.86 19.24 2.98
N ALA A 312 -2.27 19.01 4.23
CA ALA A 312 -1.38 18.52 5.29
C ALA A 312 -0.78 17.14 4.99
N TYR A 313 -1.36 16.40 4.05
CA TYR A 313 -0.94 15.03 3.68
C TYR A 313 0.03 14.98 2.49
N TYR A 314 0.26 16.06 1.79
CA TYR A 314 1.05 16.07 0.57
C TYR A 314 2.51 15.62 0.78
N TYR A 315 3.05 15.82 1.96
CA TYR A 315 4.41 15.41 2.30
C TYR A 315 4.63 13.91 2.33
N THR A 316 3.55 13.12 2.46
CA THR A 316 3.63 11.66 2.48
C THR A 316 3.44 11.02 1.09
N ALA A 317 3.06 11.81 0.09
CA ALA A 317 2.91 11.35 -1.28
C ALA A 317 4.26 11.27 -2.00
N PRO A 318 4.51 10.28 -2.89
CA PRO A 318 5.77 10.19 -3.64
C PRO A 318 6.07 11.44 -4.47
N HIS A 319 5.05 12.15 -4.93
CA HIS A 319 5.13 13.37 -5.74
C HIS A 319 5.98 14.45 -5.09
N GLY A 320 5.80 14.68 -3.77
CA GLY A 320 6.56 15.70 -3.04
C GLY A 320 8.05 15.41 -2.88
N PHE A 321 8.48 14.18 -3.14
CA PHE A 321 9.88 13.77 -3.00
C PHE A 321 10.60 13.66 -4.34
N PHE A 322 9.92 13.19 -5.39
CA PHE A 322 10.50 13.06 -6.72
C PHE A 322 10.55 14.36 -7.50
N THR A 323 9.58 15.26 -7.33
CA THR A 323 9.55 16.52 -8.07
C THR A 323 10.77 17.37 -7.74
N GLN A 324 11.31 18.07 -8.74
CA GLN A 324 12.47 18.97 -8.59
C GLN A 324 12.14 20.41 -8.98
N THR A 325 10.93 20.67 -9.45
CA THR A 325 10.50 21.95 -10.03
C THR A 325 9.58 22.74 -9.12
N GLU A 326 8.89 22.08 -8.21
CA GLU A 326 7.90 22.68 -7.34
C GLU A 326 8.38 22.79 -5.89
N SER A 327 7.67 23.54 -5.08
CA SER A 327 7.97 23.74 -3.66
C SER A 327 7.60 22.50 -2.84
N ALA A 328 8.48 21.51 -2.85
CA ALA A 328 8.35 20.25 -2.13
C ALA A 328 9.70 19.82 -1.52
N TYR A 329 9.85 18.57 -1.10
CA TYR A 329 11.09 18.11 -0.46
C TYR A 329 12.25 17.90 -1.43
N ASN A 330 12.01 17.55 -2.68
CA ASN A 330 12.99 17.48 -3.78
C ASN A 330 14.25 16.68 -3.44
N ASN A 331 14.10 15.60 -2.67
CA ASN A 331 15.25 14.89 -2.12
C ASN A 331 15.51 13.52 -2.76
N THR A 332 14.67 13.10 -3.73
CA THR A 332 14.79 11.80 -4.36
C THR A 332 15.08 11.94 -5.84
N TYR A 333 16.15 11.31 -6.27
CA TYR A 333 16.67 11.30 -7.62
C TYR A 333 16.62 9.88 -8.19
N ILE A 334 16.89 9.76 -9.48
CA ILE A 334 16.93 8.48 -10.19
C ILE A 334 18.39 8.05 -10.37
N ASN A 335 18.64 6.78 -10.11
CA ASN A 335 19.91 6.16 -10.48
C ASN A 335 20.13 6.28 -12.00
N LYS A 336 21.23 6.90 -12.41
CA LYS A 336 21.52 7.11 -13.83
C LYS A 336 21.64 5.81 -14.63
N ASN A 337 22.06 4.70 -14.01
CA ASN A 337 22.11 3.39 -14.65
C ASN A 337 20.70 2.84 -14.88
N PHE A 338 19.74 3.11 -14.01
CA PHE A 338 18.34 2.73 -14.23
C PHE A 338 17.75 3.43 -15.47
N LYS A 339 18.05 4.72 -15.66
CA LYS A 339 17.64 5.46 -16.87
C LYS A 339 18.06 4.75 -18.16
N THR A 340 19.22 4.08 -18.19
CA THR A 340 19.73 3.42 -19.44
C THR A 340 18.88 2.25 -19.91
N LEU A 341 17.94 1.76 -19.10
CA LEU A 341 17.01 0.70 -19.47
C LEU A 341 15.90 1.16 -20.43
N PHE A 342 15.74 2.46 -20.63
CA PHE A 342 14.64 3.04 -21.40
C PHE A 342 15.13 3.58 -22.73
N SER A 343 14.45 3.19 -23.82
CA SER A 343 14.68 3.77 -25.13
C SER A 343 14.17 5.21 -25.23
N ALA A 344 14.51 5.93 -26.28
CA ALA A 344 13.99 7.25 -26.54
C ALA A 344 12.47 7.25 -26.81
N THR A 345 11.94 6.16 -27.36
CA THR A 345 10.51 5.98 -27.69
C THR A 345 9.71 5.28 -26.62
N ASP A 346 10.32 4.89 -25.49
CA ASP A 346 9.60 4.38 -24.33
C ASP A 346 8.90 5.56 -23.62
N VAL A 347 7.57 5.54 -23.53
CA VAL A 347 6.78 6.62 -22.93
C VAL A 347 7.13 6.83 -21.45
N ARG A 348 7.68 5.82 -20.78
CA ARG A 348 8.14 5.87 -19.39
C ARG A 348 9.50 6.58 -19.24
N ASN A 349 10.18 6.92 -20.33
CA ASN A 349 11.39 7.73 -20.32
C ASN A 349 11.03 9.19 -19.96
N THR A 350 10.72 9.41 -18.69
CA THR A 350 10.35 10.69 -18.08
C THR A 350 11.54 11.31 -17.33
N PHE A 351 12.75 10.93 -17.69
CA PHE A 351 13.96 11.34 -16.98
C PHE A 351 14.56 12.61 -17.53
N VAL A 352 14.87 13.51 -16.62
CA VAL A 352 15.46 14.83 -16.91
C VAL A 352 16.83 14.93 -16.27
N LYS A 353 17.79 15.52 -17.01
CA LYS A 353 19.11 15.81 -16.48
C LYS A 353 19.04 17.06 -15.60
N SER A 354 19.50 16.95 -14.35
CA SER A 354 19.63 18.11 -13.46
C SER A 354 20.90 18.90 -13.80
N SER A 355 21.05 20.07 -13.16
CA SER A 355 22.30 20.86 -13.23
C SER A 355 23.43 20.27 -12.37
N ARG A 356 23.17 19.18 -11.63
CA ARG A 356 24.14 18.52 -10.76
C ARG A 356 24.99 17.51 -11.57
N THR A 357 26.20 17.27 -11.08
CA THR A 357 27.16 16.34 -11.72
C THR A 357 27.51 15.14 -10.82
N ASP A 358 26.81 14.98 -9.70
CA ASP A 358 26.97 13.87 -8.75
C ASP A 358 25.83 12.85 -8.88
N TYR A 359 25.58 12.07 -7.81
CA TYR A 359 24.47 11.11 -7.74
C TYR A 359 23.08 11.73 -7.94
N ARG A 360 22.95 13.06 -7.96
CA ARG A 360 21.73 13.83 -8.22
C ARG A 360 21.59 14.28 -9.68
N GLU A 361 22.30 13.65 -10.59
CA GLU A 361 22.35 14.05 -12.00
C GLU A 361 21.00 13.85 -12.73
N VAL A 362 20.17 12.88 -12.30
CA VAL A 362 18.93 12.52 -12.98
C VAL A 362 17.75 12.57 -12.01
N TYR A 363 16.66 13.19 -12.43
CA TYR A 363 15.37 13.12 -11.75
C TYR A 363 14.27 12.67 -12.72
N THR A 364 13.07 12.37 -12.22
CA THR A 364 11.93 11.94 -13.02
C THR A 364 10.80 12.96 -12.96
N THR A 365 10.02 13.06 -14.04
CA THR A 365 8.74 13.76 -14.11
C THR A 365 7.55 12.78 -14.15
N LYS A 366 7.76 11.50 -13.81
CA LYS A 366 6.67 10.54 -13.65
C LYS A 366 5.68 11.00 -12.59
N PHE A 367 6.18 11.54 -11.48
CA PHE A 367 5.38 12.08 -10.39
C PHE A 367 5.56 13.59 -10.33
N VAL A 368 4.50 14.33 -10.63
CA VAL A 368 4.49 15.80 -10.56
C VAL A 368 3.70 16.22 -9.33
N PHE A 369 4.30 17.06 -8.51
CA PHE A 369 3.69 17.51 -7.27
C PHE A 369 2.50 18.43 -7.52
N SER A 370 1.40 18.13 -6.88
CA SER A 370 0.29 19.04 -6.56
C SER A 370 -0.31 18.62 -5.21
N PHE A 371 -1.07 19.52 -4.58
CA PHE A 371 -1.75 19.19 -3.32
C PHE A 371 -2.86 18.15 -3.50
N GLY A 372 -3.38 17.98 -4.70
CA GLY A 372 -4.41 17.01 -5.06
C GLY A 372 -3.86 15.83 -5.87
N ALA A 373 -2.56 15.55 -5.82
CA ALA A 373 -1.98 14.45 -6.58
C ALA A 373 -2.36 13.09 -6.00
N ASP A 374 -3.11 12.30 -6.78
CA ASP A 374 -3.51 10.94 -6.43
C ASP A 374 -2.34 9.97 -6.49
N VAL A 375 -2.38 8.91 -5.69
CA VAL A 375 -1.32 7.90 -5.61
C VAL A 375 -1.84 6.54 -6.09
N PRO A 376 -1.20 5.91 -7.09
CA PRO A 376 -1.57 4.58 -7.52
C PRO A 376 -1.21 3.53 -6.45
N LEU A 377 -2.16 2.65 -6.13
CA LEU A 377 -1.98 1.52 -5.21
C LEU A 377 -1.99 0.17 -5.96
N MET A 378 -2.65 0.11 -7.12
CA MET A 378 -2.66 -1.03 -8.03
C MET A 378 -2.95 -0.55 -9.44
N ARG A 379 -2.18 -1.04 -10.41
CA ARG A 379 -2.38 -0.74 -11.82
C ARG A 379 -2.40 -2.00 -12.67
N THR A 380 -3.13 -1.97 -13.76
CA THR A 380 -3.24 -3.07 -14.72
C THR A 380 -1.90 -3.63 -15.19
N PRO A 381 -0.87 -2.83 -15.51
CA PRO A 381 0.43 -3.36 -15.92
C PRO A 381 1.08 -4.25 -14.86
N GLU A 382 0.84 -4.00 -13.58
CA GLU A 382 1.34 -4.88 -12.52
C GLU A 382 0.71 -6.28 -12.62
N MET A 383 -0.61 -6.34 -12.85
CA MET A 383 -1.32 -7.61 -12.99
C MET A 383 -0.85 -8.38 -14.24
N ILE A 384 -0.67 -7.70 -15.35
CA ILE A 384 -0.11 -8.28 -16.59
C ILE A 384 1.29 -8.87 -16.33
N LEU A 385 2.12 -8.17 -15.57
CA LEU A 385 3.47 -8.64 -15.26
C LEU A 385 3.50 -9.76 -14.21
N ILE A 386 2.53 -9.83 -13.28
CA ILE A 386 2.34 -10.99 -12.39
C ILE A 386 1.92 -12.21 -13.23
N GLU A 387 0.97 -12.05 -14.15
CA GLU A 387 0.54 -13.13 -15.03
C GLU A 387 1.70 -13.61 -15.94
N ALA A 388 2.45 -12.69 -16.53
CA ALA A 388 3.61 -13.03 -17.36
C ALA A 388 4.68 -13.81 -16.59
N GLU A 389 5.00 -13.39 -15.34
CA GLU A 389 5.92 -14.12 -14.48
C GLU A 389 5.37 -15.51 -14.13
N ALA A 390 4.10 -15.61 -13.77
CA ALA A 390 3.50 -16.87 -13.42
C ALA A 390 3.44 -17.85 -14.61
N LEU A 391 3.07 -17.36 -15.78
CA LEU A 391 3.09 -18.13 -17.04
C LEU A 391 4.51 -18.59 -17.45
N TYR A 392 5.54 -17.84 -17.06
CA TYR A 392 6.92 -18.28 -17.35
C TYR A 392 7.20 -19.69 -16.81
N TYR A 393 6.63 -20.07 -15.68
CA TYR A 393 6.84 -21.39 -15.07
C TYR A 393 6.01 -22.52 -15.70
N SER A 394 4.97 -22.21 -16.47
CA SER A 394 4.07 -23.20 -17.06
C SER A 394 4.01 -23.13 -18.59
N ASN A 395 4.07 -21.93 -19.17
CA ASN A 395 3.98 -21.67 -20.59
C ASN A 395 4.86 -20.46 -20.97
N PRO A 396 6.20 -20.62 -21.06
CA PRO A 396 7.11 -19.51 -21.36
C PRO A 396 6.81 -18.76 -22.66
N ALA A 397 6.24 -19.44 -23.66
CA ALA A 397 5.87 -18.81 -24.93
C ALA A 397 4.71 -17.82 -24.74
N ALA A 398 3.70 -18.17 -23.95
CA ALA A 398 2.61 -17.27 -23.58
C ALA A 398 3.10 -16.11 -22.71
N ALA A 399 3.96 -16.40 -21.73
CA ALA A 399 4.60 -15.37 -20.90
C ALA A 399 5.32 -14.31 -21.75
N HIS A 400 6.15 -14.77 -22.71
CA HIS A 400 6.90 -13.89 -23.59
C HIS A 400 5.99 -13.07 -24.52
N SER A 401 4.90 -13.66 -24.99
CA SER A 401 3.92 -12.95 -25.82
C SER A 401 3.19 -11.86 -25.02
N LEU A 402 2.78 -12.17 -23.79
CA LEU A 402 2.11 -11.22 -22.89
C LEU A 402 3.05 -10.07 -22.50
N LEU A 403 4.31 -10.37 -22.16
CA LEU A 403 5.34 -9.36 -21.90
C LEU A 403 5.50 -8.41 -23.11
N TYR A 404 5.61 -8.95 -24.30
CA TYR A 404 5.79 -8.16 -25.52
C TYR A 404 4.60 -7.24 -25.80
N LEU A 405 3.36 -7.70 -25.57
CA LEU A 405 2.17 -6.86 -25.71
C LEU A 405 2.24 -5.63 -24.78
N LEU A 406 2.71 -5.79 -23.54
CA LEU A 406 2.93 -4.66 -22.64
C LEU A 406 4.05 -3.74 -23.14
N GLN A 407 5.17 -4.32 -23.58
CA GLN A 407 6.31 -3.55 -24.08
C GLN A 407 5.93 -2.66 -25.27
N VAL A 408 5.16 -3.17 -26.23
CA VAL A 408 4.68 -2.40 -27.39
C VAL A 408 3.72 -1.28 -27.00
N LYS A 409 2.90 -1.48 -25.97
CA LYS A 409 2.04 -0.40 -25.43
C LYS A 409 2.87 0.76 -24.88
N ARG A 410 4.04 0.48 -24.30
CA ARG A 410 4.93 1.49 -23.72
C ARG A 410 5.93 2.07 -24.71
N ASP A 411 6.39 1.25 -25.63
CA ASP A 411 7.31 1.64 -26.68
C ASP A 411 6.85 1.05 -28.02
N PRO A 412 6.16 1.84 -28.86
CA PRO A 412 5.66 1.36 -30.16
C PRO A 412 6.76 0.86 -31.12
N ARG A 413 8.04 1.13 -30.81
CA ARG A 413 9.21 0.62 -31.57
C ARG A 413 9.88 -0.59 -30.88
N ALA A 414 9.30 -1.11 -29.79
CA ALA A 414 9.83 -2.30 -29.15
C ALA A 414 9.84 -3.49 -30.12
N VAL A 415 10.90 -4.26 -30.05
CA VAL A 415 11.04 -5.50 -30.82
C VAL A 415 11.02 -6.66 -29.84
N LYS A 416 10.22 -7.69 -30.14
CA LYS A 416 10.18 -8.89 -29.33
C LYS A 416 11.56 -9.51 -29.25
N SER A 417 12.05 -9.72 -28.02
CA SER A 417 13.38 -10.31 -27.80
C SER A 417 13.43 -11.78 -28.25
N ALA A 418 14.63 -12.33 -28.32
CA ALA A 418 14.85 -13.77 -28.50
C ALA A 418 15.12 -14.48 -27.15
N ASN A 419 14.87 -13.82 -26.02
CA ASN A 419 15.16 -14.33 -24.69
C ASN A 419 14.33 -15.57 -24.34
N ALA A 420 14.98 -16.55 -23.72
CA ALA A 420 14.36 -17.77 -23.23
C ALA A 420 15.00 -18.18 -21.89
N GLY A 421 14.37 -19.10 -21.17
CA GLY A 421 14.87 -19.55 -19.87
C GLY A 421 15.08 -18.36 -18.91
N GLN A 422 16.17 -18.39 -18.15
CA GLN A 422 16.46 -17.35 -17.16
C GLN A 422 16.49 -15.93 -17.75
N ALA A 423 16.97 -15.76 -18.99
CA ALA A 423 17.00 -14.44 -19.65
C ALA A 423 15.60 -13.86 -19.86
N LEU A 424 14.58 -14.69 -20.14
CA LEU A 424 13.18 -14.23 -20.23
C LEU A 424 12.64 -13.81 -18.85
N LEU A 425 12.94 -14.57 -17.81
CA LEU A 425 12.54 -14.18 -16.44
C LEU A 425 13.20 -12.86 -16.02
N ASP A 426 14.48 -12.70 -16.31
CA ASP A 426 15.20 -11.46 -16.01
C ASP A 426 14.62 -10.28 -16.81
N GLU A 427 14.20 -10.48 -18.06
CA GLU A 427 13.50 -9.46 -18.86
C GLU A 427 12.15 -9.07 -18.24
N ILE A 428 11.35 -10.04 -17.77
CA ILE A 428 10.10 -9.77 -17.04
C ILE A 428 10.39 -8.92 -15.77
N MET A 429 11.44 -9.26 -15.02
CA MET A 429 11.79 -8.51 -13.80
C MET A 429 12.29 -7.09 -14.12
N VAL A 430 13.03 -6.91 -15.20
CA VAL A 430 13.42 -5.57 -15.68
C VAL A 430 12.19 -4.77 -16.08
N GLU A 431 11.24 -5.38 -16.78
CA GLU A 431 10.01 -4.70 -17.19
C GLU A 431 9.16 -4.28 -16.00
N ARG A 432 9.08 -5.12 -14.94
CA ARG A 432 8.41 -4.76 -13.66
C ARG A 432 9.05 -3.53 -13.02
N ARG A 433 10.38 -3.46 -12.97
CA ARG A 433 11.09 -2.28 -12.45
C ARG A 433 10.81 -1.04 -13.29
N LYS A 434 10.88 -1.16 -14.62
CA LYS A 434 10.58 -0.05 -15.55
C LYS A 434 9.18 0.49 -15.39
N GLU A 435 8.21 -0.39 -15.17
CA GLU A 435 6.79 -0.02 -15.06
C GLU A 435 6.46 0.60 -13.70
N LEU A 436 6.94 0.01 -12.63
CA LEU A 436 6.47 0.26 -11.27
C LEU A 436 7.47 1.04 -10.39
N TYR A 437 8.53 1.63 -10.97
CA TYR A 437 9.45 2.43 -10.15
C TYR A 437 8.73 3.60 -9.48
N GLY A 438 9.09 3.84 -8.22
CA GLY A 438 8.42 4.85 -7.40
C GLY A 438 7.06 4.41 -6.84
N GLU A 439 6.55 3.24 -7.21
CA GLU A 439 5.29 2.67 -6.74
C GLU A 439 5.56 1.42 -5.87
N LEU A 440 4.83 1.23 -4.78
CA LEU A 440 4.84 0.03 -3.93
C LEU A 440 6.21 -0.40 -3.36
N GLY A 441 7.31 0.21 -3.81
CA GLY A 441 8.66 -0.26 -3.54
C GLY A 441 8.96 -1.57 -4.26
N VAL A 442 8.62 -1.65 -5.56
CA VAL A 442 8.64 -2.88 -6.36
C VAL A 442 9.98 -3.61 -6.32
N GLU A 443 11.10 -2.87 -6.35
CA GLU A 443 12.43 -3.48 -6.32
C GLU A 443 12.72 -4.21 -4.99
N TRP A 444 12.35 -3.58 -3.87
CA TRP A 444 12.42 -4.20 -2.56
C TRP A 444 11.48 -5.41 -2.43
N TYR A 445 10.26 -5.28 -2.91
CA TYR A 445 9.25 -6.33 -2.91
C TYR A 445 9.72 -7.56 -3.69
N ASP A 446 10.21 -7.36 -4.90
CA ASP A 446 10.70 -8.44 -5.76
C ASP A 446 11.99 -9.06 -5.22
N ALA A 447 12.93 -8.27 -4.71
CA ALA A 447 14.15 -8.79 -4.08
C ALA A 447 13.85 -9.67 -2.87
N LYS A 448 12.92 -9.23 -2.02
CA LYS A 448 12.50 -9.97 -0.83
C LYS A 448 11.82 -11.30 -1.18
N ARG A 449 10.78 -11.29 -2.06
CA ARG A 449 10.04 -12.50 -2.40
C ARG A 449 10.87 -13.51 -3.21
N LEU A 450 11.81 -13.03 -4.01
CA LEU A 450 12.73 -13.86 -4.79
C LEU A 450 13.97 -14.29 -4.00
N ARG A 451 14.09 -13.85 -2.74
CA ARG A 451 15.24 -14.11 -1.86
C ARG A 451 16.55 -13.65 -2.50
N LYS A 452 16.50 -12.52 -3.17
CA LYS A 452 17.66 -11.85 -3.79
C LYS A 452 18.09 -10.67 -2.93
N GLY A 453 19.34 -10.27 -3.03
CA GLY A 453 19.82 -9.06 -2.40
C GLY A 453 19.45 -7.81 -3.19
N LEU A 454 19.67 -6.65 -2.57
CA LEU A 454 19.69 -5.34 -3.21
C LEU A 454 21.11 -4.77 -3.07
N PRO A 455 22.01 -5.12 -3.97
CA PRO A 455 23.38 -4.59 -3.96
C PRO A 455 23.33 -3.10 -4.32
N ARG A 456 24.01 -2.27 -3.53
CA ARG A 456 24.21 -0.87 -3.88
C ARG A 456 25.29 -0.78 -4.96
N ASP A 457 24.95 -0.10 -6.07
CA ASP A 457 25.90 0.17 -7.13
C ASP A 457 27.00 1.10 -6.63
N GLN A 458 28.26 0.66 -6.75
CA GLN A 458 29.43 1.38 -6.27
C GLN A 458 30.03 2.35 -7.29
N GLY A 459 29.46 2.47 -8.48
CA GLY A 459 29.95 3.29 -9.59
C GLY A 459 29.72 4.80 -9.45
N GLY A 460 29.50 5.34 -8.24
CA GLY A 460 29.22 6.76 -7.99
C GLY A 460 27.80 7.21 -8.29
N VAL A 461 26.90 6.26 -8.42
CA VAL A 461 25.47 6.48 -8.68
C VAL A 461 24.65 6.60 -7.40
N HIS A 462 25.19 6.16 -6.25
CA HIS A 462 24.65 6.36 -4.92
C HIS A 462 25.53 7.24 -4.06
N ARG A 463 25.00 7.76 -2.94
CA ARG A 463 25.83 8.47 -1.95
C ARG A 463 26.88 7.50 -1.40
N ILE A 464 28.16 7.94 -1.34
CA ILE A 464 29.29 7.11 -0.90
C ILE A 464 29.04 6.42 0.45
N ALA A 465 28.46 7.14 1.40
CA ALA A 465 28.13 6.60 2.73
C ALA A 465 27.13 5.41 2.68
N MET A 466 26.40 5.24 1.56
CA MET A 466 25.35 4.22 1.38
C MET A 466 25.82 3.02 0.56
N THR A 467 26.88 3.15 -0.22
CA THR A 467 27.38 2.08 -1.09
C THR A 467 27.88 0.85 -0.32
N ASN A 468 28.23 1.03 0.95
CA ASN A 468 28.76 -0.02 1.81
C ASN A 468 27.69 -0.74 2.65
N ASN A 469 26.39 -0.48 2.41
CA ASN A 469 25.30 -1.10 3.17
C ASN A 469 24.24 -1.77 2.26
N PRO A 470 24.64 -2.74 1.40
CA PRO A 470 23.70 -3.48 0.57
C PRO A 470 22.82 -4.40 1.42
N LEU A 471 21.61 -4.71 0.95
CA LEU A 471 20.86 -5.85 1.47
C LEU A 471 21.36 -7.13 0.80
N LEU A 472 21.78 -8.09 1.59
CA LEU A 472 22.15 -9.41 1.10
C LEU A 472 20.89 -10.29 0.87
N PRO A 473 21.01 -11.40 0.12
CA PRO A 473 19.96 -12.40 0.07
C PRO A 473 19.53 -12.82 1.49
N ASP A 474 18.23 -12.87 1.74
CA ASP A 474 17.64 -13.21 3.04
C ASP A 474 18.09 -12.31 4.21
N ASP A 475 18.48 -11.08 3.93
CA ASP A 475 18.91 -10.13 4.94
C ASP A 475 17.74 -9.79 5.89
N LYS A 476 18.00 -9.83 7.19
CA LYS A 476 17.01 -9.48 8.22
C LYS A 476 16.49 -8.03 8.08
N ARG A 477 17.23 -7.14 7.43
CA ARG A 477 16.85 -5.76 7.18
C ARG A 477 15.74 -5.61 6.12
N PHE A 478 15.31 -6.71 5.49
CA PHE A 478 14.10 -6.73 4.67
C PHE A 478 12.81 -6.62 5.49
N PHE A 479 12.85 -6.73 6.80
CA PHE A 479 11.66 -6.59 7.64
C PHE A 479 11.96 -5.84 8.94
N LEU A 480 10.91 -5.28 9.55
CA LEU A 480 10.96 -4.54 10.80
C LEU A 480 10.98 -5.50 12.00
N LYS A 481 11.57 -5.07 13.11
CA LYS A 481 11.42 -5.73 14.40
C LYS A 481 10.04 -5.46 15.00
N ILE A 482 9.60 -6.29 15.94
CA ILE A 482 8.37 -6.05 16.67
C ILE A 482 8.56 -4.81 17.57
N PRO A 483 7.62 -3.85 17.57
CA PRO A 483 7.75 -2.62 18.36
C PRO A 483 7.88 -2.90 19.85
N GLN A 484 8.72 -2.14 20.54
CA GLN A 484 8.89 -2.29 21.98
C GLN A 484 7.59 -2.09 22.74
N GLY A 485 6.77 -1.12 22.34
CA GLY A 485 5.47 -0.88 22.97
C GLY A 485 4.50 -2.06 22.88
N GLU A 486 4.57 -2.87 21.80
CA GLU A 486 3.78 -4.09 21.70
C GLU A 486 4.32 -5.19 22.63
N ILE A 487 5.66 -5.35 22.68
CA ILE A 487 6.30 -6.34 23.58
C ILE A 487 5.96 -6.03 25.05
N ASP A 488 5.98 -4.76 25.42
CA ASP A 488 5.70 -4.32 26.80
C ASP A 488 4.21 -4.48 27.17
N ALA A 489 3.31 -4.33 26.20
CA ALA A 489 1.85 -4.37 26.44
C ALA A 489 1.25 -5.78 26.27
N ASN A 490 1.85 -6.65 25.49
CA ASN A 490 1.30 -7.97 25.13
C ASN A 490 2.10 -9.12 25.79
N PRO A 491 1.62 -9.67 26.93
CA PRO A 491 2.33 -10.72 27.64
C PRO A 491 2.48 -12.04 26.87
N ASN A 492 1.74 -12.20 25.75
CA ASN A 492 1.82 -13.39 24.89
C ASN A 492 2.93 -13.29 23.83
N ILE A 493 3.62 -12.14 23.75
CA ILE A 493 4.81 -11.98 22.89
C ILE A 493 6.06 -11.98 23.78
N PRO A 494 6.96 -12.96 23.61
CA PRO A 494 8.13 -13.05 24.48
C PRO A 494 9.09 -11.86 24.24
N ALA A 495 9.72 -11.38 25.31
CA ALA A 495 10.70 -10.28 25.22
C ALA A 495 11.86 -10.59 24.24
N SER A 496 12.17 -11.87 24.06
CA SER A 496 13.22 -12.36 23.13
C SER A 496 12.79 -12.40 21.67
N ILE A 497 11.55 -11.98 21.32
CA ILE A 497 11.03 -12.10 19.94
C ILE A 497 11.95 -11.43 18.89
N ASN A 498 12.67 -10.41 19.28
CA ASN A 498 13.56 -9.64 18.43
C ASN A 498 15.02 -10.12 18.41
N ASP A 499 15.41 -11.09 19.23
CA ASP A 499 16.83 -11.50 19.38
C ASP A 499 17.43 -12.03 18.07
N ASN A 500 16.59 -12.70 17.26
CA ASN A 500 17.00 -13.30 15.99
C ASN A 500 16.35 -12.64 14.76
N ARG A 501 15.75 -11.47 14.94
CA ARG A 501 15.09 -10.73 13.85
C ARG A 501 15.99 -9.64 13.28
#